data_2285ee39d9a813f6e748175ffdee9819
#
_entry.id   2285ee39d9a813f6e748175ffdee9819
#
_cell.length_a   1.000
_cell.length_b   1.000
_cell.length_c   1.000
_cell.angle_alpha   90.00
_cell.angle_beta   90.00
_cell.angle_gamma   90.00
#
_symmetry.space_group_name_H-M   'P 1'
#
loop_
_entity.id
_entity.type
_entity.pdbx_description
1 polymer ?
#
loop_
_entity_poly.entity_id
_entity_poly.type
_entity_poly.pdbx_seq_one_letter_code
_entity_poly.pdbx_strand_id
1 'polypeptide(L)'
;MHKLKNTDAHLTFAFSRGIIIPKKVRGEILHKATSTKEIIMAIKLIEVKRKHANVPLRLAPGHFATSHSHLNYYIDFTMSKHRLSEARASAEILCGQIPFSQIIDTILCLDGTELIGACMASRLTKAGYMNMNAHRTIYMISPEYTNSSQIIFRDNIAPMVVGKNVLVLAASVATGYTVQSAIEAIRYYGGIPSGVCSIFSCVEECEGFPVRSIYTKDDVPGYESHPARECPMCKAGMKIDGLVNSHGVSSF
;
A
#
# COMPACT_ATOMS: atom_id res chain seq x y z
N MET A 1 13.44 -60.13 -30.77
CA MET A 1 14.56 -59.37 -30.20
C MET A 1 14.53 -57.97 -30.79
N HIS A 2 13.89 -57.00 -30.15
CA HIS A 2 13.92 -55.61 -30.51
C HIS A 2 14.61 -54.86 -29.38
N LYS A 3 15.79 -54.28 -29.71
CA LYS A 3 16.56 -53.43 -28.81
C LYS A 3 15.89 -52.06 -28.75
N LEU A 4 15.32 -51.68 -27.58
CA LEU A 4 14.97 -50.33 -27.21
C LEU A 4 16.26 -49.56 -26.90
N LYS A 5 16.54 -48.53 -27.68
CA LYS A 5 17.60 -47.57 -27.40
C LYS A 5 17.10 -46.62 -26.31
N ASN A 6 17.72 -46.70 -25.16
CA ASN A 6 17.58 -45.72 -24.05
C ASN A 6 18.31 -44.45 -24.47
N THR A 7 17.58 -43.35 -24.72
CA THR A 7 18.14 -42.01 -24.85
C THR A 7 17.99 -41.31 -23.52
N ASP A 8 19.04 -41.40 -22.71
CA ASP A 8 19.17 -40.61 -21.49
C ASP A 8 19.34 -39.14 -21.88
N ALA A 9 18.23 -38.38 -21.82
CA ALA A 9 18.25 -36.93 -21.88
C ALA A 9 18.66 -36.37 -20.50
N HIS A 10 19.96 -36.13 -20.31
CA HIS A 10 20.43 -35.40 -19.13
C HIS A 10 19.84 -33.98 -19.12
N LEU A 11 18.78 -33.78 -18.35
CA LEU A 11 18.26 -32.46 -18.02
C LEU A 11 19.26 -31.73 -17.10
N THR A 12 20.02 -30.83 -17.65
CA THR A 12 20.92 -29.98 -16.87
C THR A 12 20.16 -28.72 -16.43
N PHE A 13 20.01 -28.55 -15.11
CA PHE A 13 19.39 -27.37 -14.51
C PHE A 13 20.45 -26.38 -14.04
N ALA A 14 20.16 -25.10 -14.15
CA ALA A 14 21.01 -24.04 -13.60
C ALA A 14 20.22 -23.28 -12.50
N PHE A 15 20.87 -23.07 -11.37
CA PHE A 15 20.31 -22.27 -10.26
C PHE A 15 20.47 -20.78 -10.57
N SER A 16 19.37 -20.04 -10.50
CA SER A 16 19.38 -18.59 -10.48
C SER A 16 18.33 -18.13 -9.47
N ARG A 17 18.76 -17.56 -8.35
CA ARG A 17 17.94 -17.02 -7.26
C ARG A 17 16.86 -17.97 -6.72
N GLY A 18 17.19 -19.24 -6.52
CA GLY A 18 16.30 -20.23 -5.92
C GLY A 18 15.23 -20.82 -6.85
N ILE A 19 15.18 -20.41 -8.12
CA ILE A 19 14.24 -20.95 -9.12
C ILE A 19 15.01 -21.84 -10.10
N ILE A 20 14.57 -23.09 -10.25
CA ILE A 20 15.15 -24.04 -11.23
C ILE A 20 14.49 -23.79 -12.60
N ILE A 21 15.24 -23.25 -13.54
CA ILE A 21 14.76 -23.00 -14.90
C ILE A 21 15.48 -23.95 -15.89
N PRO A 22 14.75 -24.72 -16.72
CA PRO A 22 15.36 -25.58 -17.74
C PRO A 22 16.18 -24.76 -18.72
N LYS A 23 17.36 -25.24 -19.11
CA LYS A 23 18.30 -24.54 -20.02
C LYS A 23 17.65 -24.11 -21.34
N LYS A 24 16.72 -24.90 -21.89
CA LYS A 24 16.03 -24.61 -23.17
C LYS A 24 15.13 -23.36 -23.07
N VAL A 25 14.56 -23.10 -21.90
CA VAL A 25 13.66 -21.94 -21.66
C VAL A 25 14.46 -20.66 -21.35
N ARG A 26 15.72 -20.82 -20.87
CA ARG A 26 16.60 -19.69 -20.53
C ARG A 26 16.97 -18.81 -21.73
N GLY A 27 17.17 -19.41 -22.91
CA GLY A 27 17.48 -18.69 -24.15
C GLY A 27 16.30 -17.81 -24.61
N GLU A 28 15.08 -18.34 -24.54
CA GLU A 28 13.87 -17.61 -24.93
C GLU A 28 13.51 -16.52 -23.93
N ILE A 29 13.74 -16.76 -22.63
CA ILE A 29 13.53 -15.74 -21.58
C ILE A 29 14.55 -14.62 -21.70
N LEU A 30 15.83 -14.92 -22.02
CA LEU A 30 16.86 -13.89 -22.24
C LEU A 30 16.59 -13.07 -23.51
N HIS A 31 16.10 -13.68 -24.59
CA HIS A 31 15.73 -12.95 -25.80
C HIS A 31 14.49 -12.07 -25.61
N LYS A 32 13.50 -12.53 -24.83
CA LYS A 32 12.36 -11.70 -24.42
C LYS A 32 12.76 -10.61 -23.42
N ALA A 33 13.73 -10.86 -22.52
CA ALA A 33 14.18 -9.87 -21.55
C ALA A 33 14.92 -8.68 -22.18
N THR A 34 15.58 -8.87 -23.33
CA THR A 34 16.16 -7.75 -24.11
C THR A 34 15.09 -6.92 -24.82
N SER A 35 13.98 -7.54 -25.24
CA SER A 35 12.81 -6.84 -25.80
C SER A 35 11.94 -6.19 -24.70
N THR A 36 11.90 -6.76 -23.51
CA THR A 36 11.09 -6.23 -22.38
C THR A 36 11.75 -5.03 -21.69
N LYS A 37 13.06 -4.81 -21.88
CA LYS A 37 13.74 -3.59 -21.40
C LYS A 37 13.31 -2.32 -22.15
N GLU A 38 12.79 -2.44 -23.35
CA GLU A 38 12.25 -1.31 -24.12
C GLU A 38 10.78 -1.00 -23.83
N ILE A 39 10.04 -1.91 -23.14
CA ILE A 39 8.60 -1.78 -22.91
C ILE A 39 8.30 -1.18 -21.52
N ILE A 40 9.24 -1.21 -20.58
CA ILE A 40 9.06 -0.50 -19.33
C ILE A 40 9.59 0.92 -19.52
N MET A 41 8.77 1.81 -20.03
CA MET A 41 8.98 3.24 -19.80
C MET A 41 8.79 3.45 -18.29
N ALA A 42 9.89 3.31 -17.55
CA ALA A 42 9.89 3.53 -16.13
C ALA A 42 9.48 5.00 -15.88
N ILE A 43 8.33 5.19 -15.27
CA ILE A 43 7.89 6.52 -14.84
C ILE A 43 9.02 7.13 -14.03
N LYS A 44 9.49 8.31 -14.44
CA LYS A 44 10.59 8.99 -13.77
C LYS A 44 10.10 9.58 -12.45
N LEU A 45 10.43 8.92 -11.35
CA LEU A 45 10.09 9.38 -10.02
C LEU A 45 11.02 10.50 -9.56
N ILE A 46 10.45 11.52 -8.94
CA ILE A 46 11.14 12.60 -8.25
C ILE A 46 11.02 12.34 -6.75
N GLU A 47 12.13 12.37 -6.02
CA GLU A 47 12.12 12.24 -4.56
C GLU A 47 12.03 13.61 -3.88
N VAL A 48 11.02 13.77 -3.03
CA VAL A 48 10.85 14.93 -2.16
C VAL A 48 11.27 14.55 -0.73
N LYS A 49 12.41 15.07 -0.27
CA LYS A 49 13.00 14.74 1.05
C LYS A 49 12.81 15.84 2.09
N ARG A 50 12.03 16.85 1.81
CA ARG A 50 11.97 18.10 2.59
C ARG A 50 11.55 17.93 4.04
N LYS A 51 10.64 16.97 4.31
CA LYS A 51 10.04 16.78 5.64
C LYS A 51 10.68 15.63 6.41
N HIS A 52 10.87 14.49 5.74
CA HIS A 52 11.37 13.27 6.36
C HIS A 52 12.41 12.58 5.46
N ALA A 53 13.69 12.71 5.80
CA ALA A 53 14.78 12.14 4.99
C ALA A 53 14.73 10.61 4.89
N ASN A 54 14.24 9.93 5.93
CA ASN A 54 14.17 8.46 6.00
C ASN A 54 12.89 7.88 5.36
N VAL A 55 11.92 8.74 4.99
CA VAL A 55 10.69 8.36 4.28
C VAL A 55 10.49 9.35 3.14
N PRO A 56 11.30 9.29 2.07
CA PRO A 56 11.16 10.24 0.97
C PRO A 56 9.83 10.03 0.25
N LEU A 57 9.12 11.10 -0.05
CA LEU A 57 7.95 11.06 -0.91
C LEU A 57 8.40 10.96 -2.36
N ARG A 58 7.99 9.89 -3.06
CA ARG A 58 8.31 9.67 -4.47
C ARG A 58 7.10 9.95 -5.32
N LEU A 59 7.24 10.82 -6.30
CA LEU A 59 6.12 11.22 -7.16
C LEU A 59 6.56 11.43 -8.60
N ALA A 60 5.62 11.30 -9.53
CA ALA A 60 5.81 11.63 -10.93
C ALA A 60 4.66 12.52 -11.40
N PRO A 61 4.95 13.64 -12.07
CA PRO A 61 3.91 14.45 -12.72
C PRO A 61 3.37 13.70 -13.95
N GLY A 62 2.08 13.88 -14.22
CA GLY A 62 1.42 13.27 -15.38
C GLY A 62 -0.09 13.25 -15.22
N HIS A 63 -0.79 12.59 -16.15
CA HIS A 63 -2.23 12.40 -16.08
C HIS A 63 -2.54 10.94 -15.73
N PHE A 64 -2.88 10.66 -14.49
CA PHE A 64 -3.12 9.31 -14.01
C PHE A 64 -4.59 9.10 -13.66
N ALA A 65 -5.10 7.89 -13.89
CA ALA A 65 -6.47 7.53 -13.54
C ALA A 65 -6.47 6.46 -12.44
N THR A 66 -7.32 6.66 -11.43
CA THR A 66 -7.71 5.67 -10.44
C THR A 66 -9.14 5.19 -10.72
N SER A 67 -9.68 4.27 -9.90
CA SER A 67 -11.08 3.86 -10.01
C SER A 67 -12.09 4.99 -9.77
N HIS A 68 -11.70 6.05 -9.07
CA HIS A 68 -12.64 7.12 -8.63
C HIS A 68 -12.23 8.52 -9.08
N SER A 69 -10.97 8.74 -9.43
CA SER A 69 -10.46 10.09 -9.73
C SER A 69 -9.31 10.06 -10.73
N HIS A 70 -9.07 11.23 -11.35
CA HIS A 70 -7.87 11.51 -12.12
C HIS A 70 -6.95 12.42 -11.31
N LEU A 71 -5.65 12.15 -11.42
CA LEU A 71 -4.59 12.78 -10.64
C LEU A 71 -3.57 13.41 -11.58
N ASN A 72 -3.01 14.55 -11.20
CA ASN A 72 -1.90 15.18 -11.93
C ASN A 72 -0.51 14.73 -11.41
N TYR A 73 -0.49 13.90 -10.35
CA TYR A 73 0.71 13.23 -9.84
C TYR A 73 0.41 11.78 -9.46
N TYR A 74 1.27 10.88 -9.87
CA TYR A 74 1.37 9.56 -9.25
C TYR A 74 2.29 9.65 -8.03
N ILE A 75 1.86 9.12 -6.89
CA ILE A 75 2.67 9.01 -5.68
C ILE A 75 3.01 7.53 -5.47
N ASP A 76 4.30 7.22 -5.43
CA ASP A 76 4.79 5.86 -5.26
C ASP A 76 5.10 5.53 -3.80
N PHE A 77 4.36 4.60 -3.24
CA PHE A 77 4.53 4.09 -1.88
C PHE A 77 5.25 2.74 -1.83
N THR A 78 5.73 2.22 -2.96
CA THR A 78 6.32 0.88 -3.05
C THR A 78 7.42 0.66 -2.03
N MET A 79 8.36 1.60 -1.95
CA MET A 79 9.48 1.45 -1.00
C MET A 79 9.03 1.57 0.45
N SER A 80 8.11 2.47 0.76
CA SER A 80 7.57 2.63 2.12
C SER A 80 6.78 1.40 2.57
N LYS A 81 6.11 0.70 1.65
CA LYS A 81 5.35 -0.52 1.94
C LYS A 81 6.20 -1.79 2.01
N HIS A 82 7.30 -1.88 1.25
CA HIS A 82 8.05 -3.14 1.07
C HIS A 82 9.48 -3.10 1.61
N ARG A 83 10.06 -1.92 1.85
CA ARG A 83 11.41 -1.78 2.41
C ARG A 83 11.35 -1.59 3.92
N LEU A 84 11.88 -2.55 4.69
CA LEU A 84 11.78 -2.55 6.15
C LEU A 84 12.29 -1.25 6.81
N SER A 85 13.36 -0.64 6.30
CA SER A 85 13.90 0.60 6.87
C SER A 85 12.93 1.77 6.72
N GLU A 86 12.26 1.92 5.56
CA GLU A 86 11.27 2.97 5.33
C GLU A 86 9.97 2.68 6.08
N ALA A 87 9.53 1.41 6.13
CA ALA A 87 8.37 1.01 6.91
C ALA A 87 8.55 1.31 8.42
N ARG A 88 9.73 1.04 8.97
CA ARG A 88 10.06 1.39 10.37
C ARG A 88 10.05 2.90 10.61
N ALA A 89 10.65 3.67 9.71
CA ALA A 89 10.65 5.13 9.81
C ALA A 89 9.23 5.71 9.68
N SER A 90 8.41 5.18 8.76
CA SER A 90 6.99 5.53 8.64
C SER A 90 6.21 5.24 9.92
N ALA A 91 6.39 4.03 10.47
CA ALA A 91 5.76 3.62 11.72
C ALA A 91 6.18 4.51 12.90
N GLU A 92 7.45 4.93 12.95
CA GLU A 92 7.94 5.84 13.98
C GLU A 92 7.25 7.19 13.95
N ILE A 93 7.13 7.80 12.77
CA ILE A 93 6.47 9.09 12.59
C ILE A 93 4.99 8.98 12.94
N LEU A 94 4.28 7.95 12.42
CA LEU A 94 2.85 7.77 12.67
C LEU A 94 2.56 7.48 14.14
N CYS A 95 3.32 6.61 14.80
CA CYS A 95 3.17 6.35 16.23
C CYS A 95 3.40 7.60 17.09
N GLY A 96 4.31 8.50 16.66
CA GLY A 96 4.54 9.78 17.34
C GLY A 96 3.35 10.75 17.28
N GLN A 97 2.42 10.55 16.34
CA GLN A 97 1.20 11.35 16.20
C GLN A 97 0.00 10.76 16.97
N ILE A 98 0.10 9.51 17.42
CA ILE A 98 -0.97 8.84 18.18
C ILE A 98 -0.89 9.29 19.63
N PRO A 99 -2.01 9.76 20.24
CA PRO A 99 -2.03 10.08 21.66
C PRO A 99 -1.67 8.88 22.53
N PHE A 100 -0.88 9.09 23.57
CA PHE A 100 -0.46 8.02 24.51
C PHE A 100 -1.64 7.31 25.20
N SER A 101 -2.75 8.02 25.38
CA SER A 101 -4.00 7.50 25.97
C SER A 101 -4.86 6.69 24.99
N GLN A 102 -4.53 6.70 23.69
CA GLN A 102 -5.33 6.00 22.68
C GLN A 102 -5.04 4.50 22.72
N ILE A 103 -6.08 3.71 23.01
CA ILE A 103 -6.01 2.25 22.99
C ILE A 103 -6.17 1.76 21.56
N ILE A 104 -5.31 0.83 21.17
CA ILE A 104 -5.33 0.16 19.87
C ILE A 104 -5.18 -1.34 20.12
N ASP A 105 -6.21 -2.08 19.79
CA ASP A 105 -6.21 -3.55 19.91
C ASP A 105 -5.92 -4.20 18.54
N THR A 106 -6.29 -3.51 17.46
CA THR A 106 -6.14 -4.02 16.09
C THR A 106 -5.74 -2.89 15.14
N ILE A 107 -4.86 -3.18 14.19
CA ILE A 107 -4.52 -2.31 13.05
C ILE A 107 -5.09 -2.96 11.79
N LEU A 108 -6.06 -2.31 11.15
CA LEU A 108 -6.60 -2.71 9.85
C LEU A 108 -5.74 -2.07 8.75
N CYS A 109 -4.94 -2.90 8.09
CA CYS A 109 -3.99 -2.49 7.06
C CYS A 109 -4.67 -2.50 5.68
N LEU A 110 -4.83 -1.32 5.08
CA LEU A 110 -5.31 -1.14 3.72
C LEU A 110 -4.13 -0.99 2.76
N ASP A 111 -4.35 -1.25 1.48
CA ASP A 111 -3.43 -0.93 0.38
C ASP A 111 -2.01 -1.53 0.50
N GLY A 112 -1.85 -2.65 1.18
CA GLY A 112 -0.54 -3.31 1.34
C GLY A 112 0.36 -2.64 2.40
N THR A 113 -0.22 -2.06 3.45
CA THR A 113 0.51 -1.38 4.53
C THR A 113 0.90 -2.30 5.70
N GLU A 114 0.80 -3.63 5.53
CA GLU A 114 1.01 -4.63 6.60
C GLU A 114 2.39 -4.52 7.25
N LEU A 115 3.44 -4.25 6.45
CA LEU A 115 4.79 -4.09 6.99
C LEU A 115 4.90 -2.87 7.91
N ILE A 116 4.24 -1.77 7.55
CA ILE A 116 4.16 -0.56 8.37
C ILE A 116 3.34 -0.86 9.63
N GLY A 117 2.19 -1.52 9.47
CA GLY A 117 1.33 -1.95 10.59
C GLY A 117 2.07 -2.82 11.60
N ALA A 118 2.87 -3.80 11.13
CA ALA A 118 3.70 -4.64 11.98
C ALA A 118 4.76 -3.82 12.75
N CYS A 119 5.40 -2.86 12.09
CA CYS A 119 6.35 -1.96 12.73
C CYS A 119 5.66 -1.05 13.76
N MET A 120 4.44 -0.56 13.47
CA MET A 120 3.63 0.23 14.41
C MET A 120 3.23 -0.59 15.63
N ALA A 121 2.71 -1.81 15.44
CA ALA A 121 2.34 -2.71 16.52
C ALA A 121 3.54 -3.01 17.43
N SER A 122 4.70 -3.34 16.82
CA SER A 122 5.94 -3.57 17.56
C SER A 122 6.37 -2.33 18.38
N ARG A 123 6.18 -1.12 17.86
CA ARG A 123 6.54 0.11 18.57
C ARG A 123 5.57 0.46 19.68
N LEU A 124 4.26 0.35 19.42
CA LEU A 124 3.20 0.65 20.39
C LEU A 124 3.20 -0.31 21.58
N THR A 125 3.61 -1.57 21.39
CA THR A 125 3.63 -2.58 22.47
C THR A 125 4.90 -2.55 23.30
N LYS A 126 5.94 -1.80 22.92
CA LYS A 126 7.15 -1.65 23.73
C LYS A 126 6.84 -0.94 25.04
N ALA A 127 7.49 -1.39 26.11
CA ALA A 127 7.45 -0.73 27.41
C ALA A 127 7.87 0.74 27.26
N GLY A 128 6.99 1.65 27.61
CA GLY A 128 7.22 3.09 27.58
C GLY A 128 6.37 3.76 28.63
N TYR A 129 6.91 4.81 29.21
CA TYR A 129 6.45 5.41 30.46
C TYR A 129 4.99 5.89 30.49
N MET A 130 4.29 6.04 29.38
CA MET A 130 2.90 6.54 29.35
C MET A 130 2.05 5.92 28.25
N ASN A 131 2.49 4.82 27.64
CA ASN A 131 1.78 4.22 26.52
C ASN A 131 0.76 3.18 27.01
N MET A 132 -0.53 3.44 26.83
CA MET A 132 -1.63 2.53 27.20
C MET A 132 -1.60 1.18 26.45
N ASN A 133 -0.84 1.08 25.36
CA ASN A 133 -0.69 -0.14 24.58
C ASN A 133 0.54 -0.97 25.02
N ALA A 134 1.35 -0.49 25.97
CA ALA A 134 2.51 -1.22 26.44
C ALA A 134 2.12 -2.61 26.99
N HIS A 135 2.88 -3.63 26.61
CA HIS A 135 2.64 -5.04 26.97
C HIS A 135 1.31 -5.64 26.48
N ARG A 136 0.56 -4.96 25.62
CA ARG A 136 -0.65 -5.50 24.99
C ARG A 136 -0.32 -6.28 23.73
N THR A 137 -1.23 -7.15 23.31
CA THR A 137 -1.20 -7.76 21.99
C THR A 137 -1.99 -6.88 21.03
N ILE A 138 -1.37 -6.46 19.92
CA ILE A 138 -2.02 -5.76 18.84
C ILE A 138 -2.14 -6.70 17.65
N TYR A 139 -3.36 -6.94 17.19
CA TYR A 139 -3.60 -7.69 15.97
C TYR A 139 -3.35 -6.81 14.75
N MET A 140 -2.86 -7.43 13.70
CA MET A 140 -2.71 -6.79 12.39
C MET A 140 -3.47 -7.62 11.38
N ILE A 141 -4.44 -7.00 10.71
CA ILE A 141 -5.33 -7.65 9.76
C ILE A 141 -5.40 -6.86 8.46
N SER A 142 -5.65 -7.55 7.36
CA SER A 142 -5.95 -6.98 6.05
C SER A 142 -7.40 -7.28 5.69
N PRO A 143 -8.09 -6.38 5.00
CA PRO A 143 -9.45 -6.60 4.58
C PRO A 143 -9.50 -7.61 3.42
N GLU A 144 -10.57 -8.38 3.36
CA GLU A 144 -10.99 -9.05 2.14
C GLU A 144 -12.10 -8.22 1.48
N TYR A 145 -12.05 -8.09 0.16
CA TYR A 145 -13.06 -7.36 -0.59
C TYR A 145 -13.96 -8.32 -1.37
N THR A 146 -15.27 -8.07 -1.32
CA THR A 146 -16.22 -8.73 -2.22
C THR A 146 -16.10 -8.19 -3.64
N ASN A 147 -16.77 -8.82 -4.60
CA ASN A 147 -16.84 -8.32 -5.98
C ASN A 147 -17.45 -6.92 -6.10
N SER A 148 -18.25 -6.51 -5.10
CA SER A 148 -18.83 -5.17 -4.99
C SER A 148 -17.97 -4.20 -4.16
N SER A 149 -16.70 -4.55 -3.91
CA SER A 149 -15.74 -3.75 -3.12
C SER A 149 -16.13 -3.52 -1.66
N GLN A 150 -17.04 -4.32 -1.11
CA GLN A 150 -17.36 -4.31 0.31
C GLN A 150 -16.31 -5.05 1.10
N ILE A 151 -15.95 -4.53 2.27
CA ILE A 151 -15.02 -5.16 3.19
C ILE A 151 -15.75 -6.23 4.01
N ILE A 152 -15.17 -7.41 4.06
CA ILE A 152 -15.64 -8.51 4.91
C ILE A 152 -14.52 -9.02 5.81
N PHE A 153 -14.89 -9.45 7.02
CA PHE A 153 -14.03 -10.16 7.95
C PHE A 153 -14.56 -11.59 8.11
N ARG A 154 -13.75 -12.59 7.75
CA ARG A 154 -14.11 -14.01 7.91
C ARG A 154 -14.22 -14.36 9.39
N ASP A 155 -14.93 -15.44 9.70
CA ASP A 155 -15.21 -15.88 11.08
C ASP A 155 -13.96 -16.06 11.94
N ASN A 156 -12.83 -16.44 11.35
CA ASN A 156 -11.54 -16.56 12.03
C ASN A 156 -10.85 -15.20 12.28
N ILE A 157 -11.23 -14.17 11.55
CA ILE A 157 -10.70 -12.79 11.68
C ILE A 157 -11.63 -11.90 12.49
N ALA A 158 -12.95 -12.11 12.42
CA ALA A 158 -13.94 -11.32 13.11
C ALA A 158 -13.66 -11.12 14.62
N PRO A 159 -13.14 -12.10 15.40
CA PRO A 159 -12.77 -11.90 16.81
C PRO A 159 -11.68 -10.86 17.05
N MET A 160 -10.89 -10.53 16.00
CA MET A 160 -9.86 -9.46 16.07
C MET A 160 -10.46 -8.07 15.83
N VAL A 161 -11.77 -7.99 15.51
CA VAL A 161 -12.51 -6.75 15.25
C VAL A 161 -13.59 -6.53 16.30
N VAL A 162 -14.39 -7.56 16.63
CA VAL A 162 -15.52 -7.49 17.57
C VAL A 162 -15.07 -6.99 18.92
N GLY A 163 -15.62 -5.84 19.37
CA GLY A 163 -15.28 -5.22 20.65
C GLY A 163 -13.86 -4.67 20.77
N LYS A 164 -13.13 -4.56 19.65
CA LYS A 164 -11.73 -4.08 19.60
C LYS A 164 -11.65 -2.63 19.15
N ASN A 165 -10.66 -1.91 19.69
CA ASN A 165 -10.30 -0.57 19.21
C ASN A 165 -9.43 -0.73 17.95
N VAL A 166 -9.99 -0.41 16.79
CA VAL A 166 -9.38 -0.67 15.48
C VAL A 166 -8.87 0.64 14.88
N LEU A 167 -7.55 0.71 14.68
CA LEU A 167 -6.88 1.77 13.93
C LEU A 167 -6.88 1.41 12.43
N VAL A 168 -7.33 2.31 11.58
CA VAL A 168 -7.21 2.16 10.12
C VAL A 168 -5.88 2.72 9.65
N LEU A 169 -5.12 1.92 8.90
CA LEU A 169 -3.85 2.33 8.29
C LEU A 169 -3.95 2.19 6.77
N ALA A 170 -3.82 3.29 6.05
CA ALA A 170 -3.86 3.36 4.60
C ALA A 170 -2.55 3.86 4.01
N ALA A 171 -2.24 3.52 2.75
CA ALA A 171 -1.11 4.12 2.04
C ALA A 171 -1.42 5.58 1.68
N SER A 172 -2.62 5.82 1.15
CA SER A 172 -3.07 7.17 0.82
C SER A 172 -4.56 7.36 1.09
N VAL A 173 -4.93 8.58 1.44
CA VAL A 173 -6.31 9.01 1.62
C VAL A 173 -6.56 10.20 0.69
N ALA A 174 -7.06 9.92 -0.52
CA ALA A 174 -7.37 10.98 -1.49
C ALA A 174 -8.74 11.60 -1.23
N THR A 175 -9.81 10.81 -1.34
CA THR A 175 -11.20 11.25 -1.14
C THR A 175 -11.81 10.74 0.17
N GLY A 176 -11.17 9.76 0.82
CA GLY A 176 -11.65 9.13 2.03
C GLY A 176 -12.57 7.92 1.83
N TYR A 177 -13.07 7.62 0.63
CA TYR A 177 -14.03 6.53 0.39
C TYR A 177 -13.58 5.17 0.93
N THR A 178 -12.34 4.76 0.69
CA THR A 178 -11.83 3.47 1.18
C THR A 178 -11.76 3.43 2.70
N VAL A 179 -11.36 4.53 3.31
CA VAL A 179 -11.31 4.69 4.78
C VAL A 179 -12.71 4.70 5.37
N GLN A 180 -13.66 5.40 4.76
CA GLN A 180 -15.06 5.40 5.14
C GLN A 180 -15.62 3.96 5.11
N SER A 181 -15.45 3.23 4.01
CA SER A 181 -15.88 1.83 3.89
C SER A 181 -15.24 0.94 4.96
N ALA A 182 -13.97 1.19 5.32
CA ALA A 182 -13.31 0.45 6.38
C ALA A 182 -13.91 0.76 7.76
N ILE A 183 -14.20 2.03 8.07
CA ILE A 183 -14.84 2.45 9.32
C ILE A 183 -16.26 1.88 9.45
N GLU A 184 -17.03 1.91 8.34
CA GLU A 184 -18.37 1.31 8.29
C GLU A 184 -18.32 -0.21 8.53
N ALA A 185 -17.36 -0.91 7.89
CA ALA A 185 -17.17 -2.34 8.12
C ALA A 185 -16.77 -2.65 9.57
N ILE A 186 -15.85 -1.89 10.18
CA ILE A 186 -15.49 -2.05 11.58
C ILE A 186 -16.72 -1.92 12.47
N ARG A 187 -17.55 -0.89 12.27
CA ARG A 187 -18.79 -0.68 13.03
C ARG A 187 -19.80 -1.80 12.82
N TYR A 188 -19.96 -2.25 11.56
CA TYR A 188 -20.87 -3.36 11.22
C TYR A 188 -20.52 -4.66 11.94
N TYR A 189 -19.23 -4.98 12.06
CA TYR A 189 -18.75 -6.15 12.80
C TYR A 189 -18.61 -5.91 14.31
N GLY A 190 -19.13 -4.80 14.85
CA GLY A 190 -19.11 -4.51 16.29
C GLY A 190 -17.76 -4.08 16.84
N GLY A 191 -16.84 -3.64 15.99
CA GLY A 191 -15.57 -3.02 16.37
C GLY A 191 -15.75 -1.52 16.69
N ILE A 192 -14.75 -0.94 17.31
CA ILE A 192 -14.70 0.47 17.71
C ILE A 192 -13.60 1.14 16.88
N PRO A 193 -13.94 1.97 15.87
CA PRO A 193 -12.92 2.72 15.16
C PRO A 193 -12.19 3.65 16.13
N SER A 194 -10.86 3.63 16.12
CA SER A 194 -10.03 4.40 17.06
C SER A 194 -9.23 5.52 16.40
N GLY A 195 -9.16 5.56 15.08
CA GLY A 195 -8.47 6.61 14.33
C GLY A 195 -8.01 6.15 12.95
N VAL A 196 -7.43 7.08 12.22
CA VAL A 196 -6.92 6.87 10.85
C VAL A 196 -5.48 7.34 10.77
N CYS A 197 -4.62 6.50 10.19
CA CYS A 197 -3.24 6.85 9.84
C CYS A 197 -2.97 6.60 8.36
N SER A 198 -2.12 7.42 7.73
CA SER A 198 -1.73 7.22 6.32
C SER A 198 -0.32 7.72 6.04
N ILE A 199 0.27 7.29 4.92
CA ILE A 199 1.53 7.88 4.46
C ILE A 199 1.26 9.26 3.84
N PHE A 200 0.18 9.36 3.05
CA PHE A 200 -0.22 10.61 2.38
C PHE A 200 -1.72 10.83 2.55
N SER A 201 -2.13 12.09 2.76
CA SER A 201 -3.55 12.43 2.82
C SER A 201 -3.85 13.77 2.15
N CYS A 202 -4.98 13.81 1.41
CA CYS A 202 -5.58 15.03 0.88
C CYS A 202 -6.65 15.60 1.80
N VAL A 203 -7.10 14.84 2.79
CA VAL A 203 -8.16 15.22 3.73
C VAL A 203 -7.62 15.22 5.17
N GLU A 204 -8.13 16.12 5.98
CA GLU A 204 -7.71 16.26 7.38
C GLU A 204 -8.52 15.37 8.31
N GLU A 205 -9.75 15.03 7.90
CA GLU A 205 -10.69 14.23 8.69
C GLU A 205 -11.48 13.26 7.80
N CYS A 206 -11.83 12.10 8.33
CA CYS A 206 -12.72 11.14 7.70
C CYS A 206 -13.60 10.49 8.78
N GLU A 207 -14.94 10.52 8.59
CA GLU A 207 -15.94 9.91 9.49
C GLU A 207 -15.83 10.35 10.96
N GLY A 208 -15.43 11.61 11.20
CA GLY A 208 -15.23 12.16 12.54
C GLY A 208 -13.89 11.84 13.18
N PHE A 209 -12.95 11.22 12.42
CA PHE A 209 -11.61 10.92 12.89
C PHE A 209 -10.58 11.78 12.15
N PRO A 210 -9.67 12.46 12.87
CA PRO A 210 -8.55 13.15 12.23
C PRO A 210 -7.65 12.13 11.52
N VAL A 211 -7.28 12.43 10.28
CA VAL A 211 -6.34 11.62 9.50
C VAL A 211 -4.93 12.05 9.83
N ARG A 212 -4.20 11.21 10.55
CA ARG A 212 -2.78 11.41 10.88
C ARG A 212 -1.93 10.90 9.74
N SER A 213 -1.28 11.81 9.04
CA SER A 213 -0.48 11.46 7.86
C SER A 213 0.98 11.92 7.99
N ILE A 214 1.88 11.22 7.30
CA ILE A 214 3.28 11.63 7.19
C ILE A 214 3.38 12.85 6.25
N TYR A 215 2.66 12.79 5.14
CA TYR A 215 2.58 13.82 4.12
C TYR A 215 1.14 14.21 3.84
N THR A 216 0.95 15.47 3.47
CA THR A 216 -0.34 16.05 3.06
C THR A 216 -0.23 16.58 1.64
N LYS A 217 -1.36 17.00 1.06
CA LYS A 217 -1.38 17.69 -0.25
C LYS A 217 -0.48 18.93 -0.30
N ASP A 218 -0.26 19.59 0.85
CA ASP A 218 0.58 20.79 0.93
C ASP A 218 2.07 20.47 0.77
N ASP A 219 2.48 19.24 1.01
CA ASP A 219 3.84 18.75 0.75
C ASP A 219 4.11 18.51 -0.76
N VAL A 220 3.04 18.52 -1.60
CA VAL A 220 3.10 18.35 -3.07
C VAL A 220 2.44 19.57 -3.73
N PRO A 221 3.19 20.67 -3.96
CA PRO A 221 2.65 21.87 -4.57
C PRO A 221 1.98 21.59 -5.91
N GLY A 222 0.74 22.08 -6.07
CA GLY A 222 -0.04 21.89 -7.27
C GLY A 222 -0.64 20.49 -7.42
N TYR A 223 -0.67 19.66 -6.35
CA TYR A 223 -1.38 18.37 -6.40
C TYR A 223 -2.89 18.60 -6.57
N GLU A 224 -3.45 17.94 -7.58
CA GLU A 224 -4.87 17.98 -7.89
C GLU A 224 -5.43 16.58 -8.09
N SER A 225 -6.63 16.37 -7.58
CA SER A 225 -7.43 15.17 -7.77
C SER A 225 -8.86 15.58 -8.16
N HIS A 226 -9.34 15.08 -9.28
CA HIS A 226 -10.66 15.42 -9.81
C HIS A 226 -11.45 14.16 -10.14
N PRO A 227 -12.79 14.15 -9.98
CA PRO A 227 -13.64 13.15 -10.60
C PRO A 227 -13.38 13.08 -12.11
N ALA A 228 -13.42 11.89 -12.72
CA ALA A 228 -13.07 11.71 -14.13
C ALA A 228 -13.85 12.66 -15.08
N ARG A 229 -15.15 12.90 -14.78
CA ARG A 229 -16.02 13.79 -15.56
C ARG A 229 -15.63 15.27 -15.47
N GLU A 230 -14.96 15.67 -14.40
CA GLU A 230 -14.61 17.05 -14.10
C GLU A 230 -13.12 17.34 -14.35
N CYS A 231 -12.35 16.33 -14.70
CA CYS A 231 -10.90 16.43 -14.88
C CYS A 231 -10.54 17.49 -15.94
N PRO A 232 -9.77 18.54 -15.56
CA PRO A 232 -9.34 19.58 -16.48
C PRO A 232 -8.38 19.06 -17.54
N MET A 233 -7.54 18.06 -17.21
CA MET A 233 -6.61 17.43 -18.15
C MET A 233 -7.35 16.67 -19.25
N CYS A 234 -8.45 15.95 -18.91
CA CYS A 234 -9.31 15.33 -19.91
C CYS A 234 -9.99 16.36 -20.81
N LYS A 235 -10.49 17.47 -20.23
CA LYS A 235 -11.10 18.57 -20.99
C LYS A 235 -10.09 19.25 -21.92
N ALA A 236 -8.83 19.28 -21.56
CA ALA A 236 -7.73 19.76 -22.40
C ALA A 236 -7.24 18.73 -23.43
N GLY A 237 -7.85 17.55 -23.51
CA GLY A 237 -7.47 16.49 -24.46
C GLY A 237 -6.15 15.78 -24.10
N MET A 238 -5.64 15.92 -22.88
CA MET A 238 -4.44 15.21 -22.43
C MET A 238 -4.73 13.73 -22.27
N LYS A 239 -3.87 12.88 -22.85
CA LYS A 239 -3.96 11.42 -22.70
C LYS A 239 -3.63 11.02 -21.26
N ILE A 240 -4.20 9.88 -20.84
CA ILE A 240 -3.86 9.25 -19.58
C ILE A 240 -2.51 8.55 -19.75
N ASP A 241 -1.57 8.82 -18.84
CA ASP A 241 -0.22 8.23 -18.83
C ASP A 241 -0.19 6.85 -18.15
N GLY A 242 -1.14 6.57 -17.29
CA GLY A 242 -1.23 5.28 -16.62
C GLY A 242 -2.42 5.12 -15.68
N LEU A 243 -2.71 3.85 -15.37
CA LEU A 243 -3.72 3.46 -14.37
C LEU A 243 -3.05 3.23 -13.02
N VAL A 244 -3.63 3.76 -11.97
CA VAL A 244 -3.11 3.68 -10.60
C VAL A 244 -4.09 2.93 -9.69
N ASN A 245 -3.54 2.01 -8.91
CA ASN A 245 -4.27 1.31 -7.84
C ASN A 245 -3.37 1.07 -6.62
N SER A 246 -3.85 0.28 -5.64
CA SER A 246 -3.09 -0.07 -4.43
C SER A 246 -1.78 -0.85 -4.69
N HIS A 247 -1.62 -1.46 -5.86
CA HIS A 247 -0.42 -2.21 -6.26
C HIS A 247 0.62 -1.34 -7.00
N GLY A 248 0.25 -0.15 -7.44
CA GLY A 248 1.14 0.77 -8.15
C GLY A 248 0.51 1.35 -9.42
N VAL A 249 1.35 1.59 -10.42
CA VAL A 249 0.95 2.19 -11.70
C VAL A 249 1.24 1.25 -12.86
N SER A 250 0.31 1.20 -13.81
CA SER A 250 0.48 0.58 -15.13
C SER A 250 0.49 1.69 -16.17
N SER A 251 1.65 1.94 -16.79
CA SER A 251 1.82 2.92 -17.87
C SER A 251 1.23 2.40 -19.18
N PHE A 252 0.83 3.30 -20.07
CA PHE A 252 0.37 3.02 -21.43
C PHE A 252 1.45 3.32 -22.48
#